data_e434f3e35925501c893761966d042f02
#
_entry.id   e434f3e35925501c893761966d042f02
#
_cell.length_a   1.000
_cell.length_b   1.000
_cell.length_c   1.000
_cell.angle_alpha   90.00
_cell.angle_beta   90.00
_cell.angle_gamma   90.00
#
_symmetry.space_group_name_H-M   'P 1'
#
loop_
_entity.id
_entity.type
_entity.pdbx_description
1 polymer ?
#
loop_
_entity_poly.entity_id
_entity_poly.type
_entity_poly.pdbx_seq_one_letter_code
_entity_poly.pdbx_strand_id
1 'polypeptide(L)'
;EAMEADPLLSELKLVSEPWDCGGLYRLNDFPARRIGTWNGRFRDAVRSFWKGDDDSTWPLAQRLRSSPDLYGGKPAGLGNSVNLITAHDGFTLLDLVSFNSKHNLANGENNRDGENHNISWNHGVEGPSSDHAINALRKRQQRNMLSTLLLSRGVPMLLMGDEVGRSQGGNNNTLSLIHI
;
A
#
# COMPACT_ATOMS: atom_id res chain seq x y z
N GLU A 1 10.43 -20.71 9.30
CA GLU A 1 11.11 -22.00 9.15
C GLU A 1 10.15 -23.17 9.41
N ALA A 2 9.44 -23.24 10.56
CA ALA A 2 8.53 -24.35 10.84
C ALA A 2 7.44 -24.50 9.76
N MET A 3 6.77 -23.42 9.37
CA MET A 3 5.76 -23.44 8.29
C MET A 3 6.33 -23.83 6.92
N GLU A 4 7.57 -23.47 6.63
CA GLU A 4 8.24 -23.83 5.36
C GLU A 4 8.63 -25.32 5.31
N ALA A 5 8.88 -25.91 6.47
CA ALA A 5 9.25 -27.32 6.60
C ALA A 5 8.02 -28.24 6.72
N ASP A 6 6.84 -27.70 6.95
CA ASP A 6 5.59 -28.48 7.07
C ASP A 6 5.20 -29.05 5.69
N PRO A 7 5.00 -30.37 5.55
CA PRO A 7 4.63 -30.99 4.27
C PRO A 7 3.33 -30.46 3.65
N LEU A 8 2.35 -30.08 4.47
CA LEU A 8 1.08 -29.55 3.99
C LEU A 8 1.21 -28.09 3.52
N LEU A 9 2.03 -27.31 4.21
CA LEU A 9 2.26 -25.89 3.88
C LEU A 9 3.31 -25.69 2.80
N SER A 10 4.12 -26.72 2.51
CA SER A 10 5.21 -26.64 1.53
C SER A 10 4.72 -26.35 0.11
N GLU A 11 3.49 -26.75 -0.23
CA GLU A 11 2.87 -26.50 -1.54
C GLU A 11 2.11 -25.17 -1.62
N LEU A 12 1.91 -24.49 -0.48
CA LEU A 12 1.15 -23.24 -0.44
C LEU A 12 2.03 -22.01 -0.71
N LYS A 13 1.44 -21.01 -1.34
CA LYS A 13 2.01 -19.66 -1.39
C LYS A 13 1.72 -18.96 -0.08
N LEU A 14 2.76 -18.73 0.71
CA LEU A 14 2.65 -18.02 1.98
C LEU A 14 3.03 -16.55 1.76
N VAL A 15 2.22 -15.65 2.32
CA VAL A 15 2.48 -14.20 2.30
C VAL A 15 2.37 -13.67 3.73
N SER A 16 3.26 -12.79 4.10
CA SER A 16 3.33 -12.19 5.42
C SER A 16 3.20 -10.68 5.33
N GLU A 17 2.49 -10.11 6.28
CA GLU A 17 2.55 -8.70 6.65
C GLU A 17 3.66 -8.53 7.70
N PRO A 18 4.82 -7.91 7.36
CA PRO A 18 6.02 -7.94 8.19
C PRO A 18 6.08 -6.81 9.24
N TRP A 19 4.96 -6.31 9.69
CA TRP A 19 4.83 -5.27 10.73
C TRP A 19 3.65 -5.54 11.65
N ASP A 20 3.59 -4.81 12.76
CA ASP A 20 2.47 -4.83 13.71
C ASP A 20 2.16 -3.41 14.24
N CYS A 21 1.07 -3.30 15.01
CA CYS A 21 0.66 -2.06 15.65
C CYS A 21 1.58 -1.64 16.81
N GLY A 22 2.46 -2.52 17.28
CA GLY A 22 3.43 -2.27 18.35
C GLY A 22 4.74 -1.63 17.86
N GLY A 23 4.85 -1.36 16.55
CA GLY A 23 6.03 -0.74 15.94
C GLY A 23 7.07 -1.73 15.42
N LEU A 24 6.79 -3.02 15.43
CA LEU A 24 7.62 -4.01 14.74
C LEU A 24 7.55 -3.79 13.24
N TYR A 25 8.72 -3.71 12.57
CA TYR A 25 8.83 -3.60 11.13
C TYR A 25 10.01 -4.42 10.62
N ARG A 26 9.73 -5.64 10.15
CA ARG A 26 10.75 -6.65 9.80
C ARG A 26 10.88 -6.93 8.32
N LEU A 27 10.60 -5.96 7.49
CA LEU A 27 10.68 -6.13 6.03
C LEU A 27 12.09 -6.53 5.55
N ASN A 28 13.13 -5.98 6.19
CA ASN A 28 14.53 -6.20 5.79
C ASN A 28 15.10 -7.54 6.26
N ASP A 29 14.61 -8.06 7.36
CA ASP A 29 15.20 -9.21 8.07
C ASP A 29 14.21 -10.35 8.27
N PHE A 30 13.13 -10.37 7.50
CA PHE A 30 12.18 -11.47 7.54
C PHE A 30 12.88 -12.79 7.17
N PRO A 31 12.91 -13.79 8.06
CA PRO A 31 13.83 -14.94 7.94
C PRO A 31 13.41 -15.98 6.90
N ALA A 32 12.23 -15.85 6.32
CA ALA A 32 11.68 -16.87 5.45
C ALA A 32 12.26 -16.81 4.04
N ARG A 33 12.43 -17.99 3.44
CA ARG A 33 12.94 -18.13 2.06
C ARG A 33 11.84 -18.14 1.01
N ARG A 34 10.69 -18.72 1.34
CA ARG A 34 9.56 -18.95 0.41
C ARG A 34 8.36 -18.02 0.68
N ILE A 35 8.37 -17.32 1.80
CA ILE A 35 7.26 -16.45 2.18
C ILE A 35 7.44 -15.10 1.48
N GLY A 36 6.45 -14.71 0.68
CA GLY A 36 6.34 -13.35 0.17
C GLY A 36 6.05 -12.38 1.29
N THR A 37 6.58 -11.18 1.21
CA THR A 37 6.34 -10.14 2.21
C THR A 37 5.72 -8.92 1.56
N TRP A 38 4.69 -8.34 2.20
CA TRP A 38 4.15 -7.07 1.78
C TRP A 38 5.23 -6.00 1.85
N ASN A 39 5.44 -5.32 0.73
CA ASN A 39 6.49 -4.31 0.60
C ASN A 39 5.95 -2.91 0.90
N GLY A 40 5.89 -2.54 2.19
CA GLY A 40 5.47 -1.20 2.61
C GLY A 40 6.36 -0.09 2.05
N ARG A 41 7.66 -0.35 1.82
CA ARG A 41 8.53 0.65 1.17
C ARG A 41 8.20 0.87 -0.31
N PHE A 42 7.67 -0.14 -0.99
CA PHE A 42 7.12 0.06 -2.34
C PHE A 42 5.92 1.00 -2.29
N ARG A 43 4.97 0.72 -1.39
CA ARG A 43 3.80 1.56 -1.16
C ARG A 43 4.18 3.02 -0.96
N ASP A 44 5.06 3.26 -0.01
CA ASP A 44 5.43 4.62 0.40
C ASP A 44 6.19 5.36 -0.72
N ALA A 45 7.12 4.69 -1.40
CA ALA A 45 7.88 5.29 -2.50
C ALA A 45 6.99 5.65 -3.71
N VAL A 46 6.03 4.78 -4.06
CA VAL A 46 5.08 5.06 -5.16
C VAL A 46 4.16 6.22 -4.80
N ARG A 47 3.63 6.24 -3.58
CA ARG A 47 2.78 7.33 -3.10
C ARG A 47 3.52 8.65 -3.08
N SER A 48 4.72 8.71 -2.49
CA SER A 48 5.55 9.92 -2.43
C SER A 48 5.90 10.45 -3.82
N PHE A 49 6.28 9.57 -4.75
CA PHE A 49 6.62 9.99 -6.11
C PHE A 49 5.44 10.60 -6.86
N TRP A 50 4.28 9.96 -6.84
CA TRP A 50 3.10 10.46 -7.54
C TRP A 50 2.42 11.63 -6.82
N LYS A 51 2.68 11.80 -5.54
CA LYS A 51 2.32 13.01 -4.77
C LYS A 51 3.21 14.20 -5.15
N GLY A 52 4.46 13.95 -5.59
CA GLY A 52 5.43 14.98 -5.95
C GLY A 52 6.35 15.39 -4.80
N ASP A 53 6.57 14.51 -3.84
CA ASP A 53 7.51 14.76 -2.74
C ASP A 53 8.95 14.83 -3.28
N ASP A 54 9.78 15.69 -2.70
CA ASP A 54 11.19 15.82 -3.03
C ASP A 54 11.94 14.49 -2.81
N ASP A 55 13.04 14.30 -3.52
CA ASP A 55 13.94 13.12 -3.43
C ASP A 55 13.27 11.74 -3.61
N SER A 56 12.04 11.69 -4.13
CA SER A 56 11.25 10.45 -4.30
C SER A 56 11.65 9.59 -5.50
N THR A 57 12.43 10.13 -6.45
CA THR A 57 12.80 9.45 -7.70
C THR A 57 13.70 8.23 -7.46
N TRP A 58 14.75 8.37 -6.66
CA TRP A 58 15.66 7.26 -6.37
C TRP A 58 14.99 6.13 -5.56
N PRO A 59 14.23 6.40 -4.48
CA PRO A 59 13.42 5.39 -3.83
C PRO A 59 12.51 4.64 -4.81
N LEU A 60 11.79 5.33 -5.68
CA LEU A 60 10.95 4.68 -6.69
C LEU A 60 11.75 3.76 -7.60
N ALA A 61 12.89 4.22 -8.14
CA ALA A 61 13.74 3.41 -9.03
C ALA A 61 14.18 2.09 -8.40
N GLN A 62 14.46 2.08 -7.10
CA GLN A 62 14.76 0.84 -6.35
C GLN A 62 13.54 -0.08 -6.28
N ARG A 63 12.35 0.50 -6.04
CA ARG A 63 11.08 -0.27 -5.94
C ARG A 63 10.70 -0.93 -7.26
N LEU A 64 10.81 -0.22 -8.37
CA LEU A 64 10.51 -0.76 -9.71
C LEU A 64 11.32 -2.01 -10.04
N ARG A 65 12.52 -2.14 -9.50
CA ARG A 65 13.44 -3.27 -9.67
C ARG A 65 13.26 -4.38 -8.64
N SER A 66 12.11 -4.44 -7.95
CA SER A 66 11.83 -5.40 -6.87
C SER A 66 12.67 -5.18 -5.61
N SER A 67 13.01 -3.94 -5.31
CA SER A 67 13.68 -3.55 -4.06
C SER A 67 14.96 -4.36 -3.77
N PRO A 68 15.99 -4.29 -4.61
CA PRO A 68 17.21 -5.07 -4.44
C PRO A 68 17.95 -4.76 -3.13
N ASP A 69 17.76 -3.58 -2.56
CA ASP A 69 18.24 -3.19 -1.24
C ASP A 69 17.60 -4.00 -0.09
N LEU A 70 16.39 -4.54 -0.31
CA LEU A 70 15.65 -5.34 0.68
C LEU A 70 15.79 -6.85 0.44
N TYR A 71 15.76 -7.27 -0.82
CA TYR A 71 15.68 -8.66 -1.21
C TYR A 71 16.93 -9.17 -1.95
N GLY A 72 17.81 -8.27 -2.37
CA GLY A 72 19.08 -8.63 -3.01
C GLY A 72 19.96 -9.45 -2.07
N GLY A 73 20.44 -10.59 -2.57
CA GLY A 73 21.27 -11.51 -1.77
C GLY A 73 20.50 -12.49 -0.89
N LYS A 74 19.16 -12.44 -0.86
CA LYS A 74 18.36 -13.47 -0.18
C LYS A 74 18.13 -14.68 -1.09
N PRO A 75 18.04 -15.92 -0.54
CA PRO A 75 17.88 -17.14 -1.33
C PRO A 75 16.64 -17.16 -2.24
N ALA A 76 15.54 -16.57 -1.82
CA ALA A 76 14.30 -16.46 -2.63
C ALA A 76 14.32 -15.23 -3.55
N GLY A 77 15.29 -14.35 -3.38
CA GLY A 77 15.55 -13.24 -4.28
C GLY A 77 14.41 -12.26 -4.42
N LEU A 78 14.38 -11.65 -5.59
CA LEU A 78 13.46 -10.55 -5.91
C LEU A 78 11.99 -10.99 -6.05
N GLY A 79 11.68 -12.28 -6.06
CA GLY A 79 10.30 -12.81 -6.13
C GLY A 79 9.50 -12.69 -4.83
N ASN A 80 10.13 -12.38 -3.72
CA ASN A 80 9.45 -12.27 -2.41
C ASN A 80 8.80 -10.90 -2.18
N SER A 81 9.04 -9.92 -3.03
CA SER A 81 8.37 -8.62 -2.91
C SER A 81 6.93 -8.72 -3.37
N VAL A 82 5.99 -8.61 -2.45
CA VAL A 82 4.56 -8.38 -2.75
C VAL A 82 4.33 -6.87 -2.73
N ASN A 83 4.21 -6.30 -3.92
CA ASN A 83 4.08 -4.87 -4.11
C ASN A 83 2.62 -4.45 -3.94
N LEU A 84 2.39 -3.37 -3.21
CA LEU A 84 1.04 -2.81 -2.97
C LEU A 84 1.10 -1.28 -2.99
N ILE A 85 -0.05 -0.65 -3.24
CA ILE A 85 -0.25 0.79 -3.06
C ILE A 85 -1.21 1.04 -1.90
N THR A 86 -2.21 0.20 -1.78
CA THR A 86 -3.29 0.23 -0.79
C THR A 86 -3.50 -1.18 -0.25
N ALA A 87 -4.07 -1.30 0.94
CA ALA A 87 -4.38 -2.56 1.58
C ALA A 87 -5.75 -2.48 2.30
N HIS A 88 -6.04 -3.45 3.15
CA HIS A 88 -7.27 -3.48 3.95
C HIS A 88 -7.36 -2.32 4.95
N ASP A 89 -6.23 -1.82 5.40
CA ASP A 89 -6.05 -0.62 6.22
C ASP A 89 -5.60 0.57 5.37
N GLY A 90 -5.78 1.77 5.90
CA GLY A 90 -5.45 3.00 5.18
C GLY A 90 -6.52 3.42 4.16
N PHE A 91 -6.20 4.43 3.36
CA PHE A 91 -7.09 4.92 2.31
C PHE A 91 -7.22 3.93 1.15
N THR A 92 -8.41 3.89 0.52
CA THR A 92 -8.57 3.33 -0.83
C THR A 92 -7.78 4.17 -1.84
N LEU A 93 -7.58 3.66 -3.05
CA LEU A 93 -6.84 4.40 -4.08
C LEU A 93 -7.53 5.71 -4.48
N LEU A 94 -8.87 5.74 -4.51
CA LEU A 94 -9.61 6.97 -4.76
C LEU A 94 -9.49 7.96 -3.59
N ASP A 95 -9.57 7.46 -2.36
CA ASP A 95 -9.43 8.32 -1.17
C ASP A 95 -8.00 8.87 -1.03
N LEU A 96 -7.00 8.08 -1.39
CA LEU A 96 -5.58 8.49 -1.40
C LEU A 96 -5.31 9.73 -2.27
N VAL A 97 -6.07 9.90 -3.34
CA VAL A 97 -5.97 11.06 -4.24
C VAL A 97 -7.04 12.12 -4.00
N SER A 98 -7.87 11.95 -2.96
CA SER A 98 -9.01 12.82 -2.68
C SER A 98 -9.01 13.43 -1.28
N PHE A 99 -8.22 12.88 -0.35
CA PHE A 99 -8.18 13.33 1.03
C PHE A 99 -6.74 13.56 1.52
N ASN A 100 -6.51 14.65 2.21
CA ASN A 100 -5.26 14.90 2.94
C ASN A 100 -5.34 14.36 4.37
N SER A 101 -6.53 14.37 4.96
CA SER A 101 -6.75 13.95 6.35
C SER A 101 -7.72 12.77 6.42
N LYS A 102 -7.58 11.94 7.44
CA LYS A 102 -8.53 10.86 7.71
C LYS A 102 -9.85 11.38 8.28
N HIS A 103 -10.93 10.73 7.94
CA HIS A 103 -12.30 11.05 8.35
C HIS A 103 -12.95 9.84 9.04
N ASN A 104 -12.41 9.44 10.21
CA ASN A 104 -12.78 8.23 10.93
C ASN A 104 -13.81 8.45 12.06
N LEU A 105 -14.49 9.60 12.10
CA LEU A 105 -15.44 9.89 13.19
C LEU A 105 -16.56 8.86 13.34
N ALA A 106 -16.98 8.24 12.22
CA ALA A 106 -17.98 7.17 12.23
C ALA A 106 -17.54 5.92 13.01
N ASN A 107 -16.24 5.74 13.23
CA ASN A 107 -15.70 4.60 13.98
C ASN A 107 -15.88 4.73 15.51
N GLY A 108 -16.34 5.88 16.01
CA GLY A 108 -16.56 6.10 17.45
C GLY A 108 -15.30 6.39 18.27
N GLU A 109 -14.12 6.46 17.63
CA GLU A 109 -12.82 6.67 18.29
C GLU A 109 -12.34 8.12 18.27
N ASN A 110 -13.25 9.08 18.01
CA ASN A 110 -12.95 10.51 17.91
C ASN A 110 -11.83 10.82 16.90
N ASN A 111 -11.79 10.09 15.78
CA ASN A 111 -10.78 10.23 14.72
C ASN A 111 -9.34 9.96 15.19
N ARG A 112 -9.13 9.23 16.28
CA ARG A 112 -7.81 8.89 16.82
C ARG A 112 -7.23 7.61 16.20
N ASP A 113 -8.10 6.73 15.73
CA ASP A 113 -7.80 5.47 15.08
C ASP A 113 -7.26 5.64 13.64
N GLY A 114 -6.66 4.60 13.10
CA GLY A 114 -6.08 4.60 11.75
C GLY A 114 -4.81 5.43 11.60
N GLU A 115 -4.22 5.36 10.42
CA GLU A 115 -2.93 6.00 10.11
C GLU A 115 -3.08 7.52 9.97
N ASN A 116 -2.15 8.29 10.55
CA ASN A 116 -2.07 9.74 10.39
C ASN A 116 -1.24 10.15 9.17
N HIS A 117 -0.29 9.31 8.75
CA HIS A 117 0.70 9.61 7.70
C HIS A 117 0.40 8.83 6.41
N ASN A 118 -0.68 9.24 5.73
CA ASN A 118 -1.20 8.48 4.58
C ASN A 118 -0.39 8.67 3.28
N ILE A 119 0.49 9.65 3.19
CA ILE A 119 1.20 10.07 1.96
C ILE A 119 0.17 10.30 0.84
N SER A 120 -0.92 10.98 1.17
CA SER A 120 -2.05 11.29 0.28
C SER A 120 -2.01 12.74 -0.18
N TRP A 121 -2.76 13.04 -1.24
CA TRP A 121 -2.95 14.41 -1.71
C TRP A 121 -4.35 14.59 -2.31
N ASN A 122 -5.11 15.55 -1.79
CA ASN A 122 -6.49 15.83 -2.22
C ASN A 122 -6.60 16.58 -3.56
N HIS A 123 -5.48 16.99 -4.15
CA HIS A 123 -5.42 17.75 -5.40
C HIS A 123 -6.21 19.08 -5.36
N GLY A 124 -6.20 19.74 -4.19
CA GLY A 124 -6.78 21.07 -4.00
C GLY A 124 -8.16 21.12 -3.38
N VAL A 125 -8.88 19.98 -3.30
CA VAL A 125 -10.20 19.89 -2.65
C VAL A 125 -10.27 18.65 -1.77
N GLU A 126 -10.61 18.82 -0.50
CA GLU A 126 -10.79 17.70 0.42
C GLU A 126 -12.12 16.97 0.11
N GLY A 127 -12.02 15.67 -0.18
CA GLY A 127 -13.16 14.84 -0.51
C GLY A 127 -13.70 14.99 -1.95
N PRO A 128 -14.98 14.66 -2.17
CA PRO A 128 -15.61 14.74 -3.49
C PRO A 128 -15.57 16.14 -4.09
N SER A 129 -15.40 16.24 -5.41
CA SER A 129 -15.35 17.50 -6.15
C SER A 129 -16.26 17.44 -7.38
N SER A 130 -16.92 18.54 -7.70
CA SER A 130 -17.61 18.72 -8.98
C SER A 130 -16.71 19.30 -10.09
N ASP A 131 -15.48 19.68 -9.75
CA ASP A 131 -14.51 20.21 -10.71
C ASP A 131 -13.98 19.10 -11.63
N HIS A 132 -14.22 19.26 -12.93
CA HIS A 132 -13.79 18.29 -13.94
C HIS A 132 -12.28 18.18 -14.06
N ALA A 133 -11.52 19.28 -13.87
CA ALA A 133 -10.06 19.26 -13.97
C ALA A 133 -9.44 18.49 -12.79
N ILE A 134 -9.93 18.73 -11.57
CA ILE A 134 -9.52 18.00 -10.36
C ILE A 134 -9.83 16.50 -10.53
N ASN A 135 -11.05 16.17 -10.96
CA ASN A 135 -11.44 14.76 -11.14
C ASN A 135 -10.62 14.06 -12.25
N ALA A 136 -10.30 14.76 -13.35
CA ALA A 136 -9.43 14.24 -14.39
C ALA A 136 -8.01 13.99 -13.88
N LEU A 137 -7.47 14.89 -13.05
CA LEU A 137 -6.16 14.75 -12.42
C LEU A 137 -6.14 13.55 -11.46
N ARG A 138 -7.14 13.42 -10.57
CA ARG A 138 -7.27 12.29 -9.65
C ARG A 138 -7.32 10.95 -10.40
N LYS A 139 -8.13 10.85 -11.45
CA LYS A 139 -8.20 9.65 -12.30
C LYS A 139 -6.86 9.36 -13.00
N ARG A 140 -6.13 10.38 -13.41
CA ARG A 140 -4.79 10.21 -13.98
C ARG A 140 -3.83 9.64 -12.94
N GLN A 141 -3.83 10.17 -11.71
CA GLN A 141 -2.96 9.68 -10.66
C GLN A 141 -3.27 8.24 -10.22
N GLN A 142 -4.54 7.88 -10.14
CA GLN A 142 -4.92 6.48 -9.90
C GLN A 142 -4.35 5.55 -10.98
N ARG A 143 -4.51 5.91 -12.27
CA ARG A 143 -3.93 5.13 -13.38
C ARG A 143 -2.39 5.06 -13.32
N ASN A 144 -1.73 6.17 -12.98
CA ASN A 144 -0.28 6.20 -12.82
C ASN A 144 0.20 5.22 -11.74
N MET A 145 -0.45 5.24 -10.58
CA MET A 145 -0.12 4.33 -9.47
C MET A 145 -0.39 2.87 -9.84
N LEU A 146 -1.55 2.55 -10.43
CA LEU A 146 -1.88 1.19 -10.87
C LEU A 146 -0.90 0.70 -11.97
N SER A 147 -0.56 1.55 -12.94
CA SER A 147 0.43 1.20 -13.97
C SER A 147 1.80 0.93 -13.34
N THR A 148 2.21 1.77 -12.38
CA THR A 148 3.46 1.56 -11.63
C THR A 148 3.45 0.22 -10.90
N LEU A 149 2.36 -0.12 -10.21
CA LEU A 149 2.20 -1.39 -9.53
C LEU A 149 2.34 -2.59 -10.48
N LEU A 150 1.59 -2.56 -11.58
CA LEU A 150 1.47 -3.70 -12.50
C LEU A 150 2.72 -3.88 -13.38
N LEU A 151 3.45 -2.81 -13.67
CA LEU A 151 4.66 -2.85 -14.50
C LEU A 151 5.96 -3.01 -13.70
N SER A 152 5.89 -2.92 -12.38
CA SER A 152 7.04 -3.12 -11.51
C SER A 152 7.38 -4.60 -11.36
N ARG A 153 8.66 -4.88 -11.20
CA ARG A 153 9.11 -6.24 -10.89
C ARG A 153 8.71 -6.62 -9.46
N GLY A 154 8.11 -7.79 -9.29
CA GLY A 154 7.58 -8.33 -8.04
C GLY A 154 6.19 -8.90 -8.24
N VAL A 155 5.51 -9.26 -7.16
CA VAL A 155 4.13 -9.76 -7.18
C VAL A 155 3.19 -8.58 -6.91
N PRO A 156 2.37 -8.14 -7.87
CA PRO A 156 1.42 -7.07 -7.60
C PRO A 156 0.27 -7.57 -6.72
N MET A 157 -0.06 -6.79 -5.70
CA MET A 157 -1.25 -6.97 -4.87
C MET A 157 -2.16 -5.76 -5.04
N LEU A 158 -3.38 -6.01 -5.50
CA LEU A 158 -4.41 -5.00 -5.73
C LEU A 158 -5.49 -5.13 -4.66
N LEU A 159 -5.83 -4.03 -3.99
CA LEU A 159 -7.00 -3.97 -3.12
C LEU A 159 -8.27 -3.99 -3.98
N MET A 160 -9.15 -4.96 -3.71
CA MET A 160 -10.41 -5.11 -4.45
C MET A 160 -11.26 -3.84 -4.35
N GLY A 161 -11.70 -3.34 -5.49
CA GLY A 161 -12.48 -2.12 -5.63
C GLY A 161 -11.66 -0.89 -6.06
N ASP A 162 -10.35 -0.91 -5.93
CA ASP A 162 -9.50 0.20 -6.40
C ASP A 162 -9.55 0.34 -7.93
N GLU A 163 -9.72 -0.78 -8.65
CA GLU A 163 -9.85 -0.82 -10.11
C GLU A 163 -11.10 -0.11 -10.64
N VAL A 164 -12.12 0.01 -9.79
CA VAL A 164 -13.38 0.70 -10.12
C VAL A 164 -13.57 2.01 -9.35
N GLY A 165 -12.57 2.43 -8.59
CA GLY A 165 -12.59 3.68 -7.84
C GLY A 165 -13.50 3.66 -6.62
N ARG A 166 -13.46 2.57 -5.85
CA ARG A 166 -14.16 2.47 -4.56
C ARG A 166 -13.64 3.55 -3.59
N SER A 167 -14.54 4.18 -2.87
CA SER A 167 -14.24 5.15 -1.80
C SER A 167 -14.81 4.66 -0.47
N GLN A 168 -14.16 5.04 0.60
CA GLN A 168 -14.62 4.90 1.99
C GLN A 168 -14.89 6.28 2.62
N GLY A 169 -15.05 7.32 1.78
CA GLY A 169 -15.34 8.69 2.24
C GLY A 169 -14.23 9.29 3.09
N GLY A 170 -12.97 8.89 2.87
CA GLY A 170 -11.83 9.32 3.66
C GLY A 170 -11.68 8.59 5.01
N ASN A 171 -12.49 7.56 5.27
CA ASN A 171 -12.25 6.67 6.40
C ASN A 171 -11.11 5.72 6.05
N ASN A 172 -10.00 5.80 6.78
CA ASN A 172 -8.83 4.98 6.55
C ASN A 172 -8.66 3.82 7.55
N ASN A 173 -9.71 3.50 8.31
CA ASN A 173 -9.73 2.39 9.27
C ASN A 173 -11.10 1.69 9.31
N THR A 174 -11.60 1.27 8.15
CA THR A 174 -12.93 0.65 8.03
C THR A 174 -13.02 -0.75 8.62
N LEU A 175 -11.90 -1.39 8.97
CA LEU A 175 -11.90 -2.66 9.70
C LEU A 175 -12.66 -2.58 11.02
N SER A 176 -12.67 -1.41 11.68
CA SER A 176 -13.45 -1.21 12.90
C SER A 176 -14.97 -1.20 12.65
N LEU A 177 -15.41 -1.08 11.39
CA LEU A 177 -16.82 -1.06 10.97
C LEU A 177 -17.35 -2.43 10.51
N ILE A 178 -16.53 -3.48 10.47
CA ILE A 178 -16.95 -4.82 10.04
C ILE A 178 -18.08 -5.40 10.90
N HIS A 179 -18.27 -4.89 12.10
CA HIS A 179 -19.25 -5.38 13.07
C HIS A 179 -20.42 -4.40 13.33
N ILE A 180 -20.62 -3.38 12.49
CA ILE A 180 -21.74 -2.45 12.58
C ILE A 180 -22.80 -2.81 11.53
#